data_c5b8aff2977688255722ab8538817c05
#
_entry.id   c5b8aff2977688255722ab8538817c05
#
_cell.length_a   1.000
_cell.length_b   1.000
_cell.length_c   1.000
_cell.angle_alpha   90.00
_cell.angle_beta   90.00
_cell.angle_gamma   90.00
#
_symmetry.space_group_name_H-M   'P 1'
#
loop_
_entity.id
_entity.type
_entity.pdbx_description
1 polymer ?
#
loop_
_entity_poly.entity_id
_entity_poly.type
_entity_poly.pdbx_seq_one_letter_code
_entity_poly.pdbx_strand_id
1 'polypeptide(L)'
;MCGSTAQAGPIAYSKMKIAIFILVLLLVAGGVLFATQFNLSASPEPSRWEARIATMGKHWIVSRSAREHHVPEPSSGPTSLDSGGMTFNGDCAFCHGQDGRTPTDVGQSMYPRVPSLASPEVQQWSDAELFWIIRNGNRFTGMGAFGKTLTDGQIWDLVRYIRSLGNSPPAAK
;
A
#
# COMPACT_ATOMS: atom_id res chain seq x y z
N MET A 1 59.62 5.83 -18.31
CA MET A 1 58.26 5.28 -18.56
C MET A 1 57.35 6.44 -18.94
N CYS A 2 57.12 6.64 -20.24
CA CYS A 2 56.32 7.73 -20.78
C CYS A 2 54.88 7.27 -20.88
N GLY A 3 54.02 7.81 -20.02
CA GLY A 3 52.59 7.55 -20.07
C GLY A 3 51.95 8.36 -21.22
N SER A 4 51.54 7.68 -22.27
CA SER A 4 50.80 8.26 -23.40
C SER A 4 49.35 8.52 -22.95
N THR A 5 49.04 9.76 -22.61
CA THR A 5 47.64 10.22 -22.45
C THR A 5 47.06 10.39 -23.85
N ALA A 6 46.25 9.43 -24.30
CA ALA A 6 45.51 9.54 -25.56
C ALA A 6 44.49 10.69 -25.40
N GLN A 7 44.83 11.85 -26.02
CA GLN A 7 43.88 12.98 -26.14
C GLN A 7 42.78 12.58 -27.13
N ALA A 8 41.54 12.50 -26.66
CA ALA A 8 40.38 12.32 -27.53
C ALA A 8 40.31 13.49 -28.52
N GLY A 9 40.36 13.19 -29.81
CA GLY A 9 40.39 14.19 -30.86
C GLY A 9 39.10 15.04 -30.92
N PRO A 10 39.15 16.25 -31.51
CA PRO A 10 38.02 17.21 -31.54
C PRO A 10 36.73 16.65 -32.14
N ILE A 11 36.83 15.66 -33.03
CA ILE A 11 35.69 14.98 -33.66
C ILE A 11 34.94 14.07 -32.64
N ALA A 12 35.68 13.41 -31.74
CA ALA A 12 35.08 12.56 -30.71
C ALA A 12 34.30 13.40 -29.68
N TYR A 13 34.83 14.57 -29.31
CA TYR A 13 34.21 15.53 -28.41
C TYR A 13 32.91 16.14 -28.97
N SER A 14 32.89 16.47 -30.28
CA SER A 14 31.70 16.97 -30.97
C SER A 14 30.59 15.91 -31.03
N LYS A 15 30.92 14.66 -31.39
CA LYS A 15 29.96 13.55 -31.42
C LYS A 15 29.38 13.25 -30.03
N MET A 16 30.20 13.33 -28.99
CA MET A 16 29.75 13.14 -27.60
C MET A 16 28.78 14.23 -27.18
N LYS A 17 29.02 15.50 -27.52
CA LYS A 17 28.08 16.61 -27.24
C LYS A 17 26.73 16.42 -27.94
N ILE A 18 26.75 16.00 -29.20
CA ILE A 18 25.52 15.71 -29.95
C ILE A 18 24.75 14.55 -29.32
N ALA A 19 25.45 13.48 -28.94
CA ALA A 19 24.82 12.34 -28.29
C ALA A 19 24.18 12.72 -26.94
N ILE A 20 24.85 13.50 -26.10
CA ILE A 20 24.32 14.03 -24.85
C ILE A 20 23.11 14.92 -25.12
N PHE A 21 23.17 15.81 -26.09
CA PHE A 21 22.06 16.69 -26.44
C PHE A 21 20.82 15.89 -26.88
N ILE A 22 21.00 14.87 -27.74
CA ILE A 22 19.90 13.98 -28.17
C ILE A 22 19.32 13.21 -26.96
N LEU A 23 20.19 12.69 -26.08
CA LEU A 23 19.73 12.00 -24.87
C LEU A 23 18.88 12.90 -23.96
N VAL A 24 19.33 14.14 -23.72
CA VAL A 24 18.59 15.12 -22.93
C VAL A 24 17.25 15.44 -23.59
N LEU A 25 17.23 15.62 -24.91
CA LEU A 25 16.01 15.89 -25.67
C LEU A 25 15.01 14.73 -25.56
N LEU A 26 15.48 13.49 -25.66
CA LEU A 26 14.66 12.29 -25.50
C LEU A 26 14.13 12.15 -24.06
N LEU A 27 14.94 12.47 -23.05
CA LEU A 27 14.51 12.46 -21.65
C LEU A 27 13.45 13.53 -21.38
N VAL A 28 13.65 14.74 -21.91
CA VAL A 28 12.67 15.83 -21.79
C VAL A 28 11.36 15.48 -22.51
N ALA A 29 11.44 15.01 -23.74
CA ALA A 29 10.27 14.60 -24.52
C ALA A 29 9.53 13.45 -23.82
N GLY A 30 10.26 12.44 -23.34
CA GLY A 30 9.70 11.33 -22.55
C GLY A 30 9.05 11.81 -21.25
N GLY A 31 9.69 12.75 -20.55
CA GLY A 31 9.14 13.36 -19.34
C GLY A 31 7.86 14.14 -19.60
N VAL A 32 7.81 14.93 -20.67
CA VAL A 32 6.61 15.67 -21.09
C VAL A 32 5.48 14.71 -21.48
N LEU A 33 5.77 13.69 -22.28
CA LEU A 33 4.77 12.68 -22.64
C LEU A 33 4.25 11.94 -21.42
N PHE A 34 5.13 11.55 -20.50
CA PHE A 34 4.72 10.94 -19.21
C PHE A 34 3.82 11.88 -18.42
N ALA A 35 4.19 13.15 -18.26
CA ALA A 35 3.42 14.13 -17.50
C ALA A 35 2.03 14.39 -18.12
N THR A 36 1.91 14.38 -19.45
CA THR A 36 0.62 14.57 -20.15
C THR A 36 -0.29 13.35 -20.04
N GLN A 37 0.26 12.15 -19.81
CA GLN A 37 -0.50 10.91 -19.61
C GLN A 37 -0.80 10.64 -18.14
N PHE A 38 -0.14 11.38 -17.21
CA PHE A 38 -0.30 11.16 -15.78
C PHE A 38 -1.63 11.74 -15.28
N ASN A 39 -2.58 10.87 -14.96
CA ASN A 39 -3.89 11.26 -14.45
C ASN A 39 -3.91 11.11 -12.92
N LEU A 40 -4.09 12.24 -12.22
CA LEU A 40 -4.21 12.29 -10.74
C LEU A 40 -5.64 12.03 -10.24
N SER A 41 -6.59 11.76 -11.13
CA SER A 41 -7.96 11.43 -10.73
C SER A 41 -8.01 10.08 -10.01
N ALA A 42 -8.71 10.02 -8.88
CA ALA A 42 -8.99 8.79 -8.15
C ALA A 42 -10.16 7.98 -8.75
N SER A 43 -10.86 8.52 -9.78
CA SER A 43 -12.07 7.90 -10.35
C SER A 43 -11.79 6.63 -11.17
N PRO A 44 -10.77 6.56 -12.06
CA PRO A 44 -10.52 5.37 -12.85
C PRO A 44 -9.93 4.25 -11.98
N GLU A 45 -10.23 3.01 -12.34
CA GLU A 45 -9.57 1.86 -11.74
C GLU A 45 -8.09 1.79 -12.16
N PRO A 46 -7.18 1.34 -11.26
CA PRO A 46 -5.79 1.14 -11.61
C PRO A 46 -5.66 0.09 -12.72
N SER A 47 -4.71 0.30 -13.61
CA SER A 47 -4.39 -0.70 -14.62
C SER A 47 -3.87 -1.99 -13.96
N ARG A 48 -4.01 -3.13 -14.64
CA ARG A 48 -3.59 -4.43 -14.08
C ARG A 48 -2.11 -4.47 -13.70
N TRP A 49 -1.26 -3.83 -14.47
CA TRP A 49 0.18 -3.79 -14.17
C TRP A 49 0.48 -2.87 -12.98
N GLU A 50 -0.19 -1.73 -12.89
CA GLU A 50 -0.08 -0.79 -11.77
C GLU A 50 -0.51 -1.46 -10.46
N ALA A 51 -1.68 -2.11 -10.45
CA ALA A 51 -2.18 -2.86 -9.31
C ALA A 51 -1.19 -3.97 -8.88
N ARG A 52 -0.61 -4.71 -9.83
CA ARG A 52 0.39 -5.75 -9.52
C ARG A 52 1.66 -5.19 -8.88
N ILE A 53 2.23 -4.14 -9.47
CA ILE A 53 3.46 -3.52 -8.93
C ILE A 53 3.19 -2.92 -7.55
N ALA A 54 2.07 -2.19 -7.38
CA ALA A 54 1.69 -1.62 -6.09
C ALA A 54 1.46 -2.70 -5.03
N THR A 55 0.78 -3.81 -5.38
CA THR A 55 0.55 -4.93 -4.45
C THR A 55 1.86 -5.61 -4.07
N MET A 56 2.74 -5.92 -5.02
CA MET A 56 4.05 -6.52 -4.73
C MET A 56 4.91 -5.61 -3.84
N GLY A 57 4.97 -4.31 -4.15
CA GLY A 57 5.69 -3.33 -3.35
C GLY A 57 5.12 -3.21 -1.94
N LYS A 58 3.79 -3.14 -1.81
CA LYS A 58 3.10 -3.10 -0.53
C LYS A 58 3.43 -4.34 0.32
N HIS A 59 3.32 -5.54 -0.25
CA HIS A 59 3.66 -6.78 0.46
C HIS A 59 5.10 -6.77 0.96
N TRP A 60 6.06 -6.45 0.10
CA TRP A 60 7.47 -6.40 0.48
C TRP A 60 7.74 -5.40 1.62
N ILE A 61 7.19 -4.17 1.51
CA ILE A 61 7.40 -3.10 2.50
C ILE A 61 6.74 -3.47 3.84
N VAL A 62 5.48 -3.90 3.83
CA VAL A 62 4.73 -4.23 5.06
C VAL A 62 5.36 -5.42 5.77
N SER A 63 5.67 -6.51 5.05
CA SER A 63 6.31 -7.69 5.64
C SER A 63 7.67 -7.37 6.25
N ARG A 64 8.46 -6.53 5.59
CA ARG A 64 9.72 -6.04 6.13
C ARG A 64 9.51 -5.18 7.39
N SER A 65 8.60 -4.21 7.31
CA SER A 65 8.34 -3.28 8.41
C SER A 65 7.77 -3.98 9.64
N ALA A 66 6.87 -4.94 9.48
CA ALA A 66 6.32 -5.72 10.58
C ALA A 66 7.41 -6.55 11.31
N ARG A 67 8.41 -7.04 10.56
CA ARG A 67 9.57 -7.73 11.16
C ARG A 67 10.56 -6.81 11.86
N GLU A 68 10.85 -5.64 11.26
CA GLU A 68 11.86 -4.69 11.78
C GLU A 68 11.36 -3.89 12.98
N HIS A 69 10.07 -3.59 13.05
CA HIS A 69 9.48 -2.73 14.08
C HIS A 69 8.68 -3.55 15.09
N HIS A 70 9.29 -4.48 15.73
CA HIS A 70 8.75 -5.30 16.82
C HIS A 70 7.23 -5.11 17.09
N VAL A 71 6.41 -5.90 16.42
CA VAL A 71 4.97 -5.95 16.70
C VAL A 71 4.80 -6.59 18.08
N PRO A 72 4.15 -5.91 19.03
CA PRO A 72 3.97 -6.47 20.37
C PRO A 72 3.17 -7.77 20.29
N GLU A 73 3.54 -8.76 21.12
CA GLU A 73 2.77 -10.00 21.22
C GLU A 73 1.33 -9.73 21.69
N PRO A 74 0.36 -10.51 21.20
CA PRO A 74 -1.00 -10.43 21.71
C PRO A 74 -1.01 -10.63 23.22
N SER A 75 -1.66 -9.73 23.95
CA SER A 75 -1.82 -9.90 25.39
C SER A 75 -2.56 -11.20 25.71
N SER A 76 -2.12 -11.90 26.76
CA SER A 76 -2.74 -13.15 27.23
C SER A 76 -4.12 -12.95 27.86
N GLY A 77 -4.66 -11.72 27.87
CA GLY A 77 -5.97 -11.39 28.40
C GLY A 77 -7.12 -11.96 27.57
N PRO A 78 -8.34 -12.01 28.14
CA PRO A 78 -9.52 -12.42 27.38
C PRO A 78 -9.72 -11.45 26.23
N THR A 79 -9.55 -11.93 25.03
CA THR A 79 -9.76 -11.17 23.80
C THR A 79 -11.17 -11.46 23.32
N SER A 80 -11.93 -10.41 23.11
CA SER A 80 -13.33 -10.51 22.74
C SER A 80 -13.51 -10.16 21.27
N LEU A 81 -14.12 -11.06 20.51
CA LEU A 81 -14.60 -10.74 19.15
C LEU A 81 -15.59 -9.58 19.21
N ASP A 82 -16.36 -9.47 20.30
CA ASP A 82 -17.30 -8.37 20.49
C ASP A 82 -16.58 -7.03 20.65
N SER A 83 -15.47 -6.98 21.40
CA SER A 83 -14.63 -5.77 21.51
C SER A 83 -14.06 -5.35 20.14
N GLY A 84 -13.54 -6.32 19.39
CA GLY A 84 -13.06 -6.08 18.03
C GLY A 84 -14.18 -5.59 17.11
N GLY A 85 -15.37 -6.17 17.20
CA GLY A 85 -16.55 -5.75 16.44
C GLY A 85 -17.02 -4.35 16.80
N MET A 86 -17.04 -3.98 18.09
CA MET A 86 -17.40 -2.63 18.53
C MET A 86 -16.41 -1.59 18.00
N THR A 87 -15.10 -1.85 18.14
CA THR A 87 -14.04 -0.96 17.61
C THR A 87 -14.14 -0.86 16.09
N PHE A 88 -14.38 -2.00 15.42
CA PHE A 88 -14.57 -2.01 13.96
C PHE A 88 -15.74 -1.12 13.53
N ASN A 89 -16.89 -1.23 14.18
CA ASN A 89 -18.08 -0.44 13.87
C ASN A 89 -17.87 1.06 14.11
N GLY A 90 -17.08 1.43 15.13
CA GLY A 90 -16.78 2.83 15.45
C GLY A 90 -15.78 3.47 14.49
N ASP A 91 -14.72 2.75 14.16
CA ASP A 91 -13.54 3.36 13.51
C ASP A 91 -13.31 2.90 12.07
N CYS A 92 -13.82 1.75 11.66
CA CYS A 92 -13.47 1.10 10.41
C CYS A 92 -14.65 0.99 9.42
N ALA A 93 -15.86 0.78 9.93
CA ALA A 93 -17.04 0.50 9.11
C ALA A 93 -17.42 1.65 8.17
N PHE A 94 -17.03 2.89 8.50
CA PHE A 94 -17.24 4.04 7.63
C PHE A 94 -16.69 3.86 6.20
N CYS A 95 -15.55 3.17 6.07
CA CYS A 95 -14.94 2.87 4.78
C CYS A 95 -15.12 1.41 4.37
N HIS A 96 -14.94 0.46 5.33
CA HIS A 96 -14.96 -0.98 5.05
C HIS A 96 -16.36 -1.61 5.01
N GLY A 97 -17.42 -0.82 5.31
CA GLY A 97 -18.79 -1.30 5.42
C GLY A 97 -19.08 -1.99 6.76
N GLN A 98 -20.34 -2.02 7.16
CA GLN A 98 -20.78 -2.60 8.44
C GLN A 98 -20.47 -4.10 8.55
N ASP A 99 -20.49 -4.79 7.42
CA ASP A 99 -20.20 -6.22 7.33
C ASP A 99 -18.70 -6.53 7.14
N GLY A 100 -17.86 -5.50 7.00
CA GLY A 100 -16.43 -5.64 6.66
C GLY A 100 -16.14 -6.32 5.31
N ARG A 101 -17.18 -6.55 4.50
CA ARG A 101 -17.11 -7.28 3.23
C ARG A 101 -17.44 -6.40 2.03
N THR A 102 -18.39 -5.50 2.23
CA THR A 102 -18.91 -4.61 1.20
C THR A 102 -18.51 -3.17 1.53
N PRO A 103 -17.39 -2.68 0.99
CA PRO A 103 -16.95 -1.31 1.24
C PRO A 103 -18.05 -0.30 0.85
N THR A 104 -18.14 0.78 1.63
CA THR A 104 -19.09 1.86 1.38
C THR A 104 -18.76 2.64 0.10
N ASP A 105 -19.69 3.50 -0.35
CA ASP A 105 -19.44 4.39 -1.49
C ASP A 105 -18.21 5.28 -1.25
N VAL A 106 -17.98 5.71 0.01
CA VAL A 106 -16.76 6.44 0.39
C VAL A 106 -15.52 5.57 0.17
N GLY A 107 -15.55 4.33 0.65
CA GLY A 107 -14.44 3.38 0.44
C GLY A 107 -14.20 3.08 -1.03
N GLN A 108 -15.25 2.98 -1.84
CA GLN A 108 -15.17 2.75 -3.29
C GLN A 108 -14.66 3.97 -4.07
N SER A 109 -14.82 5.18 -3.53
CA SER A 109 -14.32 6.41 -4.16
C SER A 109 -12.84 6.69 -3.87
N MET A 110 -12.21 5.93 -2.99
CA MET A 110 -10.78 6.07 -2.68
C MET A 110 -9.88 5.45 -3.74
N TYR A 111 -8.64 5.91 -3.80
CA TYR A 111 -7.62 5.31 -4.66
C TYR A 111 -6.38 4.93 -3.84
N PRO A 112 -5.99 3.66 -3.82
CA PRO A 112 -6.75 2.48 -4.27
C PRO A 112 -8.07 2.31 -3.49
N ARG A 113 -9.04 1.62 -4.08
CA ARG A 113 -10.32 1.32 -3.43
C ARG A 113 -10.10 0.49 -2.17
N VAL A 114 -10.96 0.69 -1.20
CA VAL A 114 -10.94 -0.08 0.05
C VAL A 114 -11.28 -1.54 -0.25
N PRO A 115 -10.46 -2.51 0.17
CA PRO A 115 -10.73 -3.92 -0.09
C PRO A 115 -11.78 -4.48 0.86
N SER A 116 -12.47 -5.53 0.43
CA SER A 116 -13.21 -6.42 1.34
C SER A 116 -12.25 -7.07 2.33
N LEU A 117 -12.51 -6.95 3.62
CA LEU A 117 -11.65 -7.55 4.66
C LEU A 117 -11.74 -9.08 4.69
N ALA A 118 -12.80 -9.67 4.13
CA ALA A 118 -12.93 -11.11 3.97
C ALA A 118 -12.24 -11.65 2.70
N SER A 119 -11.70 -10.78 1.83
CA SER A 119 -11.07 -11.20 0.59
C SER A 119 -9.78 -11.99 0.82
N PRO A 120 -9.42 -12.94 -0.07
CA PRO A 120 -8.16 -13.64 0.01
C PRO A 120 -6.95 -12.71 0.03
N GLU A 121 -7.03 -11.56 -0.63
CA GLU A 121 -5.98 -10.55 -0.63
C GLU A 121 -5.70 -10.01 0.78
N VAL A 122 -6.73 -9.80 1.59
CA VAL A 122 -6.56 -9.34 2.97
C VAL A 122 -6.23 -10.50 3.90
N GLN A 123 -6.86 -11.65 3.72
CA GLN A 123 -6.70 -12.80 4.60
C GLN A 123 -5.33 -13.49 4.48
N GLN A 124 -4.57 -13.27 3.41
CA GLN A 124 -3.20 -13.79 3.26
C GLN A 124 -2.15 -13.05 4.10
N TRP A 125 -2.43 -11.83 4.59
CA TRP A 125 -1.53 -11.14 5.51
C TRP A 125 -1.42 -11.92 6.82
N SER A 126 -0.23 -11.98 7.42
CA SER A 126 -0.08 -12.51 8.79
C SER A 126 -0.76 -11.58 9.81
N ASP A 127 -1.02 -12.08 11.02
CA ASP A 127 -1.63 -11.27 12.10
C ASP A 127 -0.74 -10.08 12.47
N ALA A 128 0.56 -10.28 12.50
CA ALA A 128 1.52 -9.21 12.77
C ALA A 128 1.52 -8.14 11.65
N GLU A 129 1.35 -8.53 10.40
CA GLU A 129 1.24 -7.59 9.28
C GLU A 129 -0.09 -6.83 9.32
N LEU A 130 -1.21 -7.49 9.63
CA LEU A 130 -2.49 -6.82 9.84
C LEU A 130 -2.42 -5.83 11.01
N PHE A 131 -1.83 -6.24 12.14
CA PHE A 131 -1.59 -5.35 13.27
C PHE A 131 -0.77 -4.13 12.85
N TRP A 132 0.34 -4.35 12.13
CA TRP A 132 1.20 -3.28 11.67
C TRP A 132 0.46 -2.30 10.73
N ILE A 133 -0.34 -2.83 9.79
CA ILE A 133 -1.16 -2.03 8.86
C ILE A 133 -2.17 -1.17 9.63
N ILE A 134 -2.89 -1.74 10.59
CA ILE A 134 -3.88 -0.99 11.38
C ILE A 134 -3.19 0.08 12.22
N ARG A 135 -2.11 -0.28 12.92
CA ARG A 135 -1.38 0.64 13.79
C ARG A 135 -0.80 1.83 13.04
N ASN A 136 -0.17 1.59 11.88
CA ASN A 136 0.62 2.59 11.16
C ASN A 136 -0.10 3.19 9.95
N GLY A 137 -1.24 2.65 9.56
CA GLY A 137 -1.94 3.03 8.35
C GLY A 137 -1.23 2.54 7.09
N ASN A 138 -1.75 2.92 5.95
CA ASN A 138 -1.18 2.56 4.66
C ASN A 138 -0.95 3.83 3.83
N ARG A 139 0.32 4.24 3.70
CA ARG A 139 0.70 5.45 2.98
C ARG A 139 0.22 5.41 1.53
N PHE A 140 -0.17 6.56 0.99
CA PHE A 140 -0.75 6.72 -0.34
C PHE A 140 -2.11 6.01 -0.54
N THR A 141 -2.83 5.78 0.58
CA THR A 141 -4.21 5.30 0.57
C THR A 141 -5.05 6.14 1.53
N GLY A 142 -6.37 5.92 1.54
CA GLY A 142 -7.27 6.56 2.51
C GLY A 142 -7.19 5.97 3.92
N MET A 143 -6.42 4.91 4.16
CA MET A 143 -6.32 4.26 5.47
C MET A 143 -5.36 5.00 6.40
N GLY A 144 -5.90 5.67 7.41
CA GLY A 144 -5.14 6.35 8.46
C GLY A 144 -4.45 5.40 9.44
N ALA A 145 -3.56 5.97 10.28
CA ALA A 145 -2.86 5.25 11.34
C ALA A 145 -3.66 5.32 12.65
N PHE A 146 -4.03 4.17 13.21
CA PHE A 146 -4.84 4.09 14.43
C PHE A 146 -4.02 3.92 15.72
N GLY A 147 -2.71 3.74 15.63
CA GLY A 147 -1.85 3.53 16.80
C GLY A 147 -1.74 4.71 17.78
N LYS A 148 -2.32 5.89 17.43
CA LYS A 148 -2.44 7.03 18.34
C LYS A 148 -3.78 7.07 19.08
N THR A 149 -4.79 6.41 18.56
CA THR A 149 -6.18 6.42 19.08
C THR A 149 -6.58 5.09 19.69
N LEU A 150 -6.02 3.99 19.23
CA LEU A 150 -6.28 2.65 19.72
C LEU A 150 -5.06 2.10 20.48
N THR A 151 -5.32 1.38 21.55
CA THR A 151 -4.29 0.59 22.25
C THR A 151 -3.90 -0.64 21.45
N ASP A 152 -2.74 -1.21 21.75
CA ASP A 152 -2.28 -2.44 21.10
C ASP A 152 -3.26 -3.61 21.31
N GLY A 153 -3.89 -3.69 22.48
CA GLY A 153 -4.93 -4.69 22.75
C GLY A 153 -6.16 -4.54 21.84
N GLN A 154 -6.66 -3.32 21.65
CA GLN A 154 -7.78 -3.05 20.76
C GLN A 154 -7.42 -3.38 19.29
N ILE A 155 -6.18 -3.10 18.87
CA ILE A 155 -5.72 -3.47 17.53
C ILE A 155 -5.66 -4.99 17.37
N TRP A 156 -5.23 -5.74 18.40
CA TRP A 156 -5.27 -7.21 18.37
C TRP A 156 -6.69 -7.77 18.33
N ASP A 157 -7.63 -7.17 19.05
CA ASP A 157 -9.05 -7.53 18.96
C ASP A 157 -9.60 -7.29 17.54
N LEU A 158 -9.23 -6.17 16.91
CA LEU A 158 -9.56 -5.90 15.49
C LEU A 158 -8.97 -6.96 14.55
N VAL A 159 -7.70 -7.36 14.73
CA VAL A 159 -7.08 -8.41 13.90
C VAL A 159 -7.89 -9.70 13.99
N ARG A 160 -8.30 -10.12 15.20
CA ARG A 160 -9.14 -11.31 15.38
C ARG A 160 -10.50 -11.16 14.74
N TYR A 161 -11.13 -10.01 14.91
CA TYR A 161 -12.41 -9.74 14.25
C TYR A 161 -12.29 -9.85 12.73
N ILE A 162 -11.25 -9.26 12.11
CA ILE A 162 -10.99 -9.37 10.68
C ILE A 162 -10.77 -10.84 10.25
N ARG A 163 -10.08 -11.65 11.05
CA ARG A 163 -9.94 -13.10 10.79
C ARG A 163 -11.27 -13.84 10.82
N SER A 164 -12.15 -13.48 11.73
CA SER A 164 -13.48 -14.09 11.80
C SER A 164 -14.32 -13.81 10.55
N LEU A 165 -14.11 -12.66 9.90
CA LEU A 165 -14.75 -12.33 8.62
C LEU A 165 -14.34 -13.28 7.50
N GLY A 166 -13.06 -13.66 7.43
CA GLY A 166 -12.57 -14.61 6.42
C GLY A 166 -13.13 -16.01 6.58
N ASN A 167 -13.41 -16.42 7.80
CA ASN A 167 -13.86 -17.78 8.14
C ASN A 167 -15.39 -17.95 8.13
N SER A 168 -16.15 -16.85 8.10
CA SER A 168 -17.62 -16.90 8.10
C SER A 168 -18.17 -16.85 6.68
N PRO A 169 -19.23 -17.60 6.35
CA PRO A 169 -19.92 -17.45 5.09
C PRO A 169 -20.51 -16.03 4.97
N PRO A 170 -20.70 -15.50 3.75
CA PRO A 170 -21.42 -14.25 3.56
C PRO A 170 -22.80 -14.33 4.22
N ALA A 171 -23.22 -13.25 4.90
CA ALA A 171 -24.57 -13.17 5.43
C ALA A 171 -25.57 -13.39 4.29
N ALA A 172 -26.53 -14.30 4.49
CA ALA A 172 -27.61 -14.50 3.55
C ALA A 172 -28.37 -13.17 3.39
N LYS A 173 -28.54 -12.74 2.12
CA LYS A 173 -29.33 -11.54 1.79
C LYS A 173 -30.80 -11.78 2.03
#